data_9ed0e4186dce84ba28b2e1be3b85e708
#
_entry.id   9ed0e4186dce84ba28b2e1be3b85e708
#
_cell.length_a   1.000
_cell.length_b   1.000
_cell.length_c   1.000
_cell.angle_alpha   90.00
_cell.angle_beta   90.00
_cell.angle_gamma   90.00
#
_symmetry.space_group_name_H-M   'P 1'
#
loop_
_entity.id
_entity.type
_entity.pdbx_description
1 polymer ?
#
loop_
_entity_poly.entity_id
_entity_poly.type
_entity_poly.pdbx_seq_one_letter_code
_entity_poly.pdbx_strand_id
1 'polypeptide(L)'
;MEYISLNNGVKMPILGYGVYQVTKEECERCVLDALKVGYRAIDTAQSYFNEEEVGNAIQKSGIPREEIFLTTKVWVEHYGYEEAKKSVLESMKKLKTDYLDLVLLHQPFSDAYGAYHALEDMYDEGKIRAIGISNFYVDRMVDFASFNRIKPMVNQVETHIFNQQKEMKEWADKYDIRLEAWAPFGEGRGGTFENPVIAEIAEKYQKTPAQVMLRWHIQRGVVVIPKSTHIERMEENFNVFDFTLSDEDMKTIAELDKKTSSFFSHQDPNMVEWFVKMVEERKKNNDSSKEKRNW
;
A
#
# COMPACT_ATOMS: atom_id res chain seq x y z
N MET A 1 10.55 14.33 7.38
CA MET A 1 10.10 12.94 7.05
C MET A 1 10.59 11.99 8.14
N GLU A 2 9.69 11.17 8.69
CA GLU A 2 10.02 10.11 9.65
C GLU A 2 10.13 8.75 8.91
N TYR A 3 10.88 7.81 9.49
CA TYR A 3 11.10 6.48 8.92
C TYR A 3 10.82 5.39 9.94
N ILE A 4 10.29 4.26 9.48
CA ILE A 4 10.13 3.05 10.27
C ILE A 4 11.12 1.97 9.79
N SER A 5 11.66 1.17 10.72
CA SER A 5 12.54 0.05 10.36
C SER A 5 11.70 -1.20 10.09
N LEU A 6 11.93 -1.85 8.97
CA LEU A 6 11.40 -3.18 8.69
C LEU A 6 12.23 -4.25 9.43
N ASN A 7 11.71 -5.47 9.54
CA ASN A 7 12.38 -6.55 10.29
C ASN A 7 13.73 -7.02 9.72
N ASN A 8 14.06 -6.59 8.50
CA ASN A 8 15.38 -6.81 7.89
C ASN A 8 16.30 -5.57 7.98
N GLY A 9 15.90 -4.52 8.70
CA GLY A 9 16.65 -3.29 8.89
C GLY A 9 16.48 -2.22 7.80
N VAL A 10 15.77 -2.50 6.72
CA VAL A 10 15.46 -1.51 5.68
C VAL A 10 14.62 -0.39 6.28
N LYS A 11 14.97 0.86 5.96
CA LYS A 11 14.23 2.05 6.38
C LYS A 11 13.16 2.39 5.36
N MET A 12 11.91 2.44 5.79
CA MET A 12 10.74 2.79 4.99
C MET A 12 10.19 4.14 5.46
N PRO A 13 9.93 5.12 4.56
CA PRO A 13 9.22 6.34 4.94
C PRO A 13 7.85 5.99 5.54
N ILE A 14 7.49 6.60 6.68
CA ILE A 14 6.21 6.32 7.34
C ILE A 14 5.02 6.98 6.62
N LEU A 15 5.29 7.93 5.74
CA LEU A 15 4.32 8.59 4.86
C LEU A 15 4.76 8.42 3.42
N GLY A 16 3.94 7.77 2.61
CA GLY A 16 4.12 7.60 1.18
C GLY A 16 2.98 8.23 0.37
N TYR A 17 3.06 8.11 -0.94
CA TYR A 17 2.06 8.58 -1.88
C TYR A 17 1.51 7.39 -2.69
N GLY A 18 0.19 7.14 -2.58
CA GLY A 18 -0.49 6.08 -3.31
C GLY A 18 -1.04 6.58 -4.66
N VAL A 19 -0.99 5.73 -5.71
CA VAL A 19 -1.50 6.05 -7.05
C VAL A 19 -2.71 5.22 -7.46
N TYR A 20 -3.39 4.55 -6.53
CA TYR A 20 -4.64 3.85 -6.83
C TYR A 20 -5.69 4.83 -7.34
N GLN A 21 -6.41 4.47 -8.40
CA GLN A 21 -7.41 5.33 -9.08
C GLN A 21 -6.85 6.67 -9.61
N VAL A 22 -5.54 6.79 -9.82
CA VAL A 22 -4.96 7.86 -10.62
C VAL A 22 -4.90 7.37 -12.07
N THR A 23 -5.50 8.12 -12.98
CA THR A 23 -5.54 7.72 -14.40
C THR A 23 -4.15 7.76 -15.02
N LYS A 24 -3.93 7.02 -16.11
CA LYS A 24 -2.64 7.03 -16.83
C LYS A 24 -2.24 8.45 -17.23
N GLU A 25 -3.19 9.22 -17.72
CA GLU A 25 -3.00 10.58 -18.23
C GLU A 25 -2.50 11.53 -17.12
N GLU A 26 -2.89 11.30 -15.88
CA GLU A 26 -2.52 12.16 -14.75
C GLU A 26 -1.38 11.61 -13.90
N CYS A 27 -1.11 10.29 -13.99
CA CYS A 27 -0.25 9.61 -13.01
C CYS A 27 1.18 10.16 -13.01
N GLU A 28 1.76 10.37 -14.19
CA GLU A 28 3.13 10.92 -14.27
C GLU A 28 3.22 12.30 -13.59
N ARG A 29 2.26 13.21 -13.89
CA ARG A 29 2.18 14.53 -13.27
C ARG A 29 2.01 14.42 -11.76
N CYS A 30 1.06 13.60 -11.30
CA CYS A 30 0.78 13.46 -9.87
C CYS A 30 1.97 12.93 -9.07
N VAL A 31 2.72 11.97 -9.62
CA VAL A 31 3.93 11.44 -8.98
C VAL A 31 5.04 12.50 -8.94
N LEU A 32 5.22 13.27 -10.03
CA LEU A 32 6.18 14.38 -10.05
C LEU A 32 5.81 15.46 -9.02
N ASP A 33 4.54 15.82 -8.90
CA ASP A 33 4.05 16.76 -7.89
C ASP A 33 4.34 16.24 -6.46
N ALA A 34 4.03 14.97 -6.18
CA ALA A 34 4.30 14.35 -4.89
C ALA A 34 5.81 14.36 -4.56
N LEU A 35 6.67 13.98 -5.50
CA LEU A 35 8.12 14.01 -5.33
C LEU A 35 8.64 15.44 -5.10
N LYS A 36 8.08 16.44 -5.79
CA LYS A 36 8.39 17.87 -5.61
C LYS A 36 8.00 18.38 -4.22
N VAL A 37 6.86 17.94 -3.69
CA VAL A 37 6.39 18.25 -2.33
C VAL A 37 7.34 17.69 -1.26
N GLY A 38 7.99 16.56 -1.56
CA GLY A 38 8.95 15.94 -0.65
C GLY A 38 8.68 14.47 -0.34
N TYR A 39 7.65 13.87 -0.91
CA TYR A 39 7.43 12.42 -0.78
C TYR A 39 8.62 11.64 -1.32
N ARG A 40 8.96 10.55 -0.64
CA ARG A 40 10.06 9.65 -1.03
C ARG A 40 9.63 8.17 -1.02
N ALA A 41 8.35 7.88 -0.78
CA ALA A 41 7.75 6.57 -0.95
C ALA A 41 6.60 6.68 -1.94
N ILE A 42 6.60 5.83 -2.98
CA ILE A 42 5.57 5.76 -4.03
C ILE A 42 5.01 4.33 -4.04
N ASP A 43 3.68 4.21 -3.89
CA ASP A 43 2.97 2.94 -3.88
C ASP A 43 2.11 2.80 -5.14
N THR A 44 2.43 1.80 -5.96
CA THR A 44 1.65 1.38 -7.13
C THR A 44 1.32 -0.12 -7.06
N ALA A 45 0.77 -0.68 -8.11
CA ALA A 45 0.49 -2.11 -8.27
C ALA A 45 0.30 -2.48 -9.76
N GLN A 46 0.53 -3.75 -10.09
CA GLN A 46 0.26 -4.29 -11.43
C GLN A 46 -1.18 -4.04 -11.88
N SER A 47 -2.15 -4.20 -10.96
CA SER A 47 -3.57 -4.03 -11.24
C SER A 47 -4.03 -2.58 -11.40
N TYR A 48 -3.17 -1.58 -11.12
CA TYR A 48 -3.49 -0.16 -11.31
C TYR A 48 -3.23 0.31 -12.74
N PHE A 49 -2.45 -0.47 -13.51
CA PHE A 49 -2.11 -0.20 -14.92
C PHE A 49 -1.38 1.12 -15.16
N ASN A 50 -0.70 1.68 -14.17
CA ASN A 50 0.01 2.95 -14.22
C ASN A 50 1.50 2.86 -13.82
N GLU A 51 2.05 1.64 -13.77
CA GLU A 51 3.47 1.42 -13.40
C GLU A 51 4.43 2.14 -14.36
N GLU A 52 4.10 2.23 -15.66
CA GLU A 52 4.95 2.89 -16.65
C GLU A 52 5.02 4.40 -16.41
N GLU A 53 3.88 5.02 -16.08
CA GLU A 53 3.79 6.44 -15.77
C GLU A 53 4.54 6.77 -14.47
N VAL A 54 4.47 5.89 -13.46
CA VAL A 54 5.26 6.00 -12.23
C VAL A 54 6.76 5.94 -12.56
N GLY A 55 7.19 4.98 -13.38
CA GLY A 55 8.58 4.87 -13.82
C GLY A 55 9.07 6.09 -14.59
N ASN A 56 8.24 6.63 -15.48
CA ASN A 56 8.51 7.87 -16.21
C ASN A 56 8.71 9.05 -15.27
N ALA A 57 7.83 9.21 -14.28
CA ALA A 57 7.89 10.29 -13.31
C ALA A 57 9.18 10.23 -12.46
N ILE A 58 9.54 9.04 -11.97
CA ILE A 58 10.77 8.83 -11.19
C ILE A 58 11.98 9.23 -12.00
N GLN A 59 12.09 8.80 -13.26
CA GLN A 59 13.20 9.17 -14.14
C GLN A 59 13.26 10.69 -14.40
N LYS A 60 12.11 11.32 -14.64
CA LYS A 60 12.02 12.76 -14.92
C LYS A 60 12.23 13.63 -13.69
N SER A 61 12.05 13.11 -12.48
CA SER A 61 12.17 13.86 -11.23
C SER A 61 13.59 14.36 -10.97
N GLY A 62 14.60 13.70 -11.52
CA GLY A 62 16.01 13.97 -11.24
C GLY A 62 16.45 13.57 -9.83
N ILE A 63 15.58 12.95 -9.04
CA ILE A 63 15.92 12.44 -7.71
C ILE A 63 16.65 11.09 -7.87
N PRO A 64 17.80 10.89 -7.18
CA PRO A 64 18.49 9.60 -7.21
C PRO A 64 17.54 8.45 -6.85
N ARG A 65 17.61 7.32 -7.60
CA ARG A 65 16.70 6.18 -7.41
C ARG A 65 16.74 5.62 -5.98
N GLU A 66 17.90 5.64 -5.35
CA GLU A 66 18.13 5.17 -3.98
C GLU A 66 17.49 6.06 -2.91
N GLU A 67 17.08 7.26 -3.23
CA GLU A 67 16.31 8.13 -2.32
C GLU A 67 14.80 7.86 -2.37
N ILE A 68 14.34 7.05 -3.34
CA ILE A 68 12.91 6.75 -3.53
C ILE A 68 12.64 5.32 -3.10
N PHE A 69 11.73 5.14 -2.15
CA PHE A 69 11.18 3.86 -1.74
C PHE A 69 10.00 3.50 -2.65
N LEU A 70 10.21 2.56 -3.55
CA LEU A 70 9.24 2.19 -4.58
C LEU A 70 8.59 0.86 -4.26
N THR A 71 7.25 0.88 -4.11
CA THR A 71 6.42 -0.29 -3.84
C THR A 71 5.58 -0.65 -5.07
N THR A 72 5.55 -1.92 -5.44
CA THR A 72 4.53 -2.48 -6.33
C THR A 72 3.96 -3.78 -5.75
N LYS A 73 2.91 -4.33 -6.38
CA LYS A 73 2.18 -5.49 -5.87
C LYS A 73 1.91 -6.49 -6.99
N VAL A 74 2.20 -7.75 -6.72
CA VAL A 74 1.86 -8.86 -7.62
C VAL A 74 0.36 -9.08 -7.58
N TRP A 75 -0.28 -9.02 -8.75
CA TRP A 75 -1.72 -9.24 -8.84
C TRP A 75 -2.04 -10.74 -8.84
N VAL A 76 -3.17 -11.11 -8.27
CA VAL A 76 -3.57 -12.52 -8.05
C VAL A 76 -3.59 -13.38 -9.32
N GLU A 77 -3.78 -12.80 -10.50
CA GLU A 77 -3.72 -13.52 -11.79
C GLU A 77 -2.34 -14.04 -12.15
N HIS A 78 -1.28 -13.51 -11.51
CA HIS A 78 0.11 -13.87 -11.69
C HIS A 78 0.67 -14.67 -10.51
N TYR A 79 -0.18 -15.23 -9.65
CA TYR A 79 0.27 -16.07 -8.54
C TYR A 79 0.76 -17.44 -9.02
N GLY A 80 1.56 -18.10 -8.17
CA GLY A 80 2.41 -19.21 -8.51
C GLY A 80 3.84 -18.74 -8.79
N TYR A 81 4.82 -19.64 -8.64
CA TYR A 81 6.24 -19.26 -8.63
C TYR A 81 6.71 -18.60 -9.94
N GLU A 82 6.54 -19.29 -11.07
CA GLU A 82 7.06 -18.82 -12.37
C GLU A 82 6.36 -17.54 -12.86
N GLU A 83 5.05 -17.49 -12.74
CA GLU A 83 4.28 -16.32 -13.19
C GLU A 83 4.52 -15.10 -12.29
N ALA A 84 4.69 -15.28 -10.97
CA ALA A 84 5.03 -14.19 -10.07
C ALA A 84 6.41 -13.62 -10.40
N LYS A 85 7.44 -14.46 -10.55
CA LYS A 85 8.79 -14.04 -10.92
C LYS A 85 8.80 -13.27 -12.24
N LYS A 86 8.13 -13.79 -13.26
CA LYS A 86 8.00 -13.16 -14.57
C LYS A 86 7.28 -11.80 -14.49
N SER A 87 6.17 -11.73 -13.73
CA SER A 87 5.39 -10.51 -13.60
C SER A 87 6.13 -9.40 -12.86
N VAL A 88 6.93 -9.73 -11.85
CA VAL A 88 7.79 -8.76 -11.15
C VAL A 88 8.88 -8.21 -12.08
N LEU A 89 9.51 -9.05 -12.88
CA LEU A 89 10.48 -8.60 -13.89
C LEU A 89 9.83 -7.65 -14.93
N GLU A 90 8.58 -7.89 -15.29
CA GLU A 90 7.83 -7.00 -16.16
C GLU A 90 7.49 -5.67 -15.47
N SER A 91 7.11 -5.71 -14.17
CA SER A 91 6.93 -4.50 -13.35
C SER A 91 8.21 -3.66 -13.28
N MET A 92 9.38 -4.30 -13.08
CA MET A 92 10.68 -3.60 -13.07
C MET A 92 10.97 -2.90 -14.41
N LYS A 93 10.63 -3.50 -15.54
CA LYS A 93 10.75 -2.86 -16.86
C LYS A 93 9.85 -1.64 -17.00
N LYS A 94 8.57 -1.74 -16.62
CA LYS A 94 7.61 -0.63 -16.64
C LYS A 94 8.05 0.50 -15.72
N LEU A 95 8.47 0.16 -14.52
CA LEU A 95 8.98 1.09 -13.51
C LEU A 95 10.41 1.60 -13.82
N LYS A 96 11.07 1.06 -14.85
CA LYS A 96 12.39 1.48 -15.34
C LYS A 96 13.46 1.46 -14.24
N THR A 97 13.51 0.36 -13.50
CA THR A 97 14.40 0.20 -12.34
C THR A 97 14.98 -1.21 -12.30
N ASP A 98 16.19 -1.34 -11.76
CA ASP A 98 16.90 -2.60 -11.60
C ASP A 98 16.58 -3.29 -10.27
N TYR A 99 15.90 -2.61 -9.36
CA TYR A 99 15.44 -3.15 -8.08
C TYR A 99 14.15 -2.47 -7.60
N LEU A 100 13.42 -3.17 -6.73
CA LEU A 100 12.23 -2.67 -6.03
C LEU A 100 12.51 -2.60 -4.53
N ASP A 101 12.00 -1.58 -3.86
CA ASP A 101 12.18 -1.44 -2.42
C ASP A 101 11.22 -2.36 -1.65
N LEU A 102 9.98 -2.50 -2.12
CA LEU A 102 8.99 -3.40 -1.54
C LEU A 102 8.12 -4.03 -2.63
N VAL A 103 7.94 -5.34 -2.56
CA VAL A 103 6.95 -6.06 -3.37
C VAL A 103 5.98 -6.79 -2.46
N LEU A 104 4.69 -6.54 -2.67
CA LEU A 104 3.61 -7.17 -1.92
C LEU A 104 2.86 -8.21 -2.77
N LEU A 105 2.40 -9.29 -2.15
CA LEU A 105 1.28 -10.05 -2.69
C LEU A 105 -0.01 -9.25 -2.44
N HIS A 106 -0.74 -8.91 -3.52
CA HIS A 106 -1.83 -7.94 -3.44
C HIS A 106 -3.09 -8.48 -2.77
N GLN A 107 -3.34 -9.80 -2.88
CA GLN A 107 -4.56 -10.46 -2.39
C GLN A 107 -4.23 -11.78 -1.68
N PRO A 108 -5.02 -12.20 -0.67
CA PRO A 108 -4.77 -13.41 0.11
C PRO A 108 -5.33 -14.68 -0.54
N PHE A 109 -5.35 -14.77 -1.87
CA PHE A 109 -6.04 -15.84 -2.61
C PHE A 109 -5.07 -16.66 -3.46
N SER A 110 -5.58 -17.75 -4.08
CA SER A 110 -4.85 -18.57 -5.06
C SER A 110 -3.55 -19.17 -4.50
N ASP A 111 -2.56 -19.43 -5.36
CA ASP A 111 -1.24 -19.94 -4.99
C ASP A 111 -0.32 -18.81 -4.45
N ALA A 112 -0.73 -18.21 -3.32
CA ALA A 112 0.04 -17.18 -2.67
C ALA A 112 1.40 -17.67 -2.16
N TYR A 113 1.51 -18.93 -1.71
CA TYR A 113 2.77 -19.50 -1.25
C TYR A 113 3.78 -19.64 -2.39
N GLY A 114 3.37 -20.20 -3.55
CA GLY A 114 4.23 -20.28 -4.71
C GLY A 114 4.71 -18.90 -5.18
N ALA A 115 3.80 -17.91 -5.21
CA ALA A 115 4.16 -16.53 -5.53
C ALA A 115 5.15 -15.93 -4.52
N TYR A 116 4.95 -16.19 -3.22
CA TYR A 116 5.84 -15.66 -2.19
C TYR A 116 7.24 -16.27 -2.24
N HIS A 117 7.36 -17.57 -2.52
CA HIS A 117 8.65 -18.23 -2.72
C HIS A 117 9.44 -17.60 -3.88
N ALA A 118 8.76 -17.17 -4.95
CA ALA A 118 9.41 -16.41 -6.01
C ALA A 118 9.94 -15.04 -5.52
N LEU A 119 9.18 -14.35 -4.65
CA LEU A 119 9.65 -13.10 -4.05
C LEU A 119 10.83 -13.32 -3.09
N GLU A 120 10.86 -14.43 -2.33
CA GLU A 120 11.99 -14.80 -1.47
C GLU A 120 13.28 -14.98 -2.27
N ASP A 121 13.20 -15.67 -3.42
CA ASP A 121 14.38 -15.88 -4.28
C ASP A 121 14.84 -14.58 -4.94
N MET A 122 13.89 -13.74 -5.38
CA MET A 122 14.22 -12.41 -5.93
C MET A 122 14.81 -11.46 -4.87
N TYR A 123 14.41 -11.62 -3.61
CA TYR A 123 15.02 -10.92 -2.48
C TYR A 123 16.49 -11.37 -2.29
N ASP A 124 16.77 -12.68 -2.31
CA ASP A 124 18.13 -13.20 -2.22
C ASP A 124 18.99 -12.81 -3.44
N GLU A 125 18.38 -12.67 -4.64
CA GLU A 125 19.02 -12.15 -5.85
C GLU A 125 19.30 -10.63 -5.76
N GLY A 126 18.84 -9.94 -4.72
CA GLY A 126 19.00 -8.49 -4.54
C GLY A 126 18.12 -7.63 -5.46
N LYS A 127 17.15 -8.22 -6.14
CA LYS A 127 16.19 -7.51 -7.00
C LYS A 127 15.07 -6.84 -6.21
N ILE A 128 14.79 -7.33 -4.99
CA ILE A 128 13.78 -6.80 -4.08
C ILE A 128 14.44 -6.57 -2.72
N ARG A 129 14.28 -5.40 -2.13
CA ARG A 129 14.86 -5.05 -0.83
C ARG A 129 14.00 -5.45 0.35
N ALA A 130 12.68 -5.54 0.15
CA ALA A 130 11.72 -6.00 1.15
C ALA A 130 10.54 -6.70 0.47
N ILE A 131 10.01 -7.73 1.11
CA ILE A 131 8.85 -8.50 0.64
C ILE A 131 7.74 -8.49 1.68
N GLY A 132 6.50 -8.50 1.23
CA GLY A 132 5.36 -8.44 2.13
C GLY A 132 4.06 -8.94 1.50
N ILE A 133 2.99 -8.67 2.18
CA ILE A 133 1.64 -9.12 1.86
C ILE A 133 0.65 -7.96 1.95
N SER A 134 -0.53 -8.13 1.36
CA SER A 134 -1.61 -7.16 1.45
C SER A 134 -2.95 -7.88 1.61
N ASN A 135 -3.81 -7.37 2.50
CA ASN A 135 -5.13 -7.92 2.79
C ASN A 135 -5.13 -9.32 3.46
N PHE A 136 -4.01 -9.75 4.02
CA PHE A 136 -3.95 -10.96 4.82
C PHE A 136 -4.47 -10.67 6.22
N TYR A 137 -5.58 -11.30 6.63
CA TYR A 137 -6.12 -11.15 7.97
C TYR A 137 -5.25 -11.90 8.99
N VAL A 138 -5.55 -11.74 10.28
CA VAL A 138 -4.65 -12.16 11.37
C VAL A 138 -4.22 -13.61 11.24
N ASP A 139 -5.16 -14.55 11.05
CA ASP A 139 -4.90 -15.97 10.90
C ASP A 139 -4.00 -16.26 9.68
N ARG A 140 -4.30 -15.66 8.54
CA ARG A 140 -3.52 -15.80 7.32
C ARG A 140 -2.14 -15.15 7.41
N MET A 141 -2.03 -13.99 8.06
CA MET A 141 -0.74 -13.34 8.29
C MET A 141 0.16 -14.20 9.18
N VAL A 142 -0.39 -14.74 10.27
CA VAL A 142 0.36 -15.61 11.20
C VAL A 142 0.80 -16.91 10.52
N ASP A 143 -0.11 -17.56 9.77
CA ASP A 143 0.18 -18.74 8.96
C ASP A 143 1.33 -18.43 7.98
N PHE A 144 1.23 -17.36 7.23
CA PHE A 144 2.21 -16.94 6.24
C PHE A 144 3.58 -16.62 6.86
N ALA A 145 3.60 -15.92 7.98
CA ALA A 145 4.82 -15.59 8.72
C ALA A 145 5.49 -16.81 9.35
N SER A 146 4.73 -17.88 9.62
CA SER A 146 5.22 -19.08 10.30
C SER A 146 5.76 -20.14 9.34
N PHE A 147 5.24 -20.21 8.11
CA PHE A 147 5.56 -21.29 7.17
C PHE A 147 6.38 -20.86 5.95
N ASN A 148 6.68 -19.55 5.78
CA ASN A 148 7.62 -19.08 4.78
C ASN A 148 9.02 -18.89 5.40
N ARG A 149 10.05 -18.99 4.57
CA ARG A 149 11.47 -18.84 4.94
C ARG A 149 11.78 -17.41 5.41
N ILE A 150 11.25 -16.43 4.71
CA ILE A 150 11.39 -15.01 5.03
C ILE A 150 10.03 -14.49 5.50
N LYS A 151 9.96 -13.99 6.72
CA LYS A 151 8.71 -13.38 7.22
C LYS A 151 8.34 -12.16 6.39
N PRO A 152 7.04 -11.93 6.11
CA PRO A 152 6.59 -10.67 5.56
C PRO A 152 7.10 -9.49 6.41
N MET A 153 7.56 -8.44 5.74
CA MET A 153 8.07 -7.24 6.41
C MET A 153 6.97 -6.20 6.60
N VAL A 154 5.99 -6.23 5.69
CA VAL A 154 4.82 -5.34 5.67
C VAL A 154 3.55 -6.16 5.41
N ASN A 155 2.45 -5.80 6.08
CA ASN A 155 1.10 -6.19 5.70
C ASN A 155 0.29 -4.91 5.43
N GLN A 156 -0.07 -4.67 4.16
CA GLN A 156 -0.84 -3.51 3.75
C GLN A 156 -2.34 -3.83 3.80
N VAL A 157 -3.08 -3.19 4.70
CA VAL A 157 -4.50 -3.49 4.96
C VAL A 157 -5.34 -2.22 5.03
N GLU A 158 -6.66 -2.35 4.80
CA GLU A 158 -7.60 -1.27 5.09
C GLU A 158 -7.46 -0.81 6.53
N THR A 159 -7.05 0.45 6.72
CA THR A 159 -6.93 1.00 8.08
C THR A 159 -7.31 2.48 8.07
N HIS A 160 -8.33 2.83 8.85
CA HIS A 160 -8.81 4.21 9.07
C HIS A 160 -9.53 4.31 10.42
N ILE A 161 -10.02 5.48 10.79
CA ILE A 161 -10.60 5.74 12.13
C ILE A 161 -11.78 4.82 12.50
N PHE A 162 -12.53 4.28 11.53
CA PHE A 162 -13.65 3.37 11.75
C PHE A 162 -13.29 1.89 11.62
N ASN A 163 -12.12 1.57 11.06
CA ASN A 163 -11.56 0.22 10.95
C ASN A 163 -10.09 0.26 11.35
N GLN A 164 -9.83 0.27 12.66
CA GLN A 164 -8.52 0.64 13.21
C GLN A 164 -7.51 -0.50 13.24
N GLN A 165 -7.92 -1.73 12.91
CA GLN A 165 -7.05 -2.90 12.86
C GLN A 165 -6.27 -3.15 14.16
N LYS A 166 -6.92 -2.99 15.34
CA LYS A 166 -6.25 -3.11 16.65
C LYS A 166 -5.66 -4.51 16.85
N GLU A 167 -6.46 -5.55 16.66
CA GLU A 167 -6.01 -6.94 16.77
C GLU A 167 -4.91 -7.25 15.75
N MET A 168 -5.09 -6.84 14.50
CA MET A 168 -4.08 -7.00 13.46
C MET A 168 -2.76 -6.32 13.87
N LYS A 169 -2.82 -5.12 14.44
CA LYS A 169 -1.64 -4.38 14.90
C LYS A 169 -0.89 -5.13 16.01
N GLU A 170 -1.62 -5.67 16.99
CA GLU A 170 -1.04 -6.45 18.09
C GLU A 170 -0.30 -7.70 17.56
N TRP A 171 -0.93 -8.43 16.64
CA TRP A 171 -0.31 -9.61 16.05
C TRP A 171 0.84 -9.26 15.10
N ALA A 172 0.72 -8.21 14.33
CA ALA A 172 1.77 -7.73 13.45
C ALA A 172 3.01 -7.31 14.25
N ASP A 173 2.84 -6.57 15.34
CA ASP A 173 3.95 -6.19 16.24
C ASP A 173 4.64 -7.42 16.86
N LYS A 174 3.87 -8.41 17.29
CA LYS A 174 4.41 -9.67 17.83
C LYS A 174 5.30 -10.41 16.82
N TYR A 175 4.97 -10.32 15.53
CA TYR A 175 5.73 -10.95 14.45
C TYR A 175 6.78 -10.03 13.83
N ASP A 176 6.89 -8.78 14.30
CA ASP A 176 7.74 -7.72 13.73
C ASP A 176 7.40 -7.41 12.27
N ILE A 177 6.11 -7.40 11.96
CA ILE A 177 5.55 -7.01 10.66
C ILE A 177 4.99 -5.60 10.77
N ARG A 178 5.33 -4.71 9.83
CA ARG A 178 4.78 -3.34 9.84
C ARG A 178 3.43 -3.31 9.15
N LEU A 179 2.48 -2.58 9.74
CA LEU A 179 1.23 -2.29 9.06
C LEU A 179 1.37 -1.08 8.15
N GLU A 180 0.79 -1.18 6.98
CA GLU A 180 0.62 -0.07 6.06
C GLU A 180 -0.87 0.09 5.75
N ALA A 181 -1.37 1.33 5.87
CA ALA A 181 -2.77 1.66 5.69
C ALA A 181 -3.07 2.03 4.24
N TRP A 182 -3.78 1.17 3.50
CA TRP A 182 -4.52 1.66 2.35
C TRP A 182 -5.83 2.31 2.81
N ALA A 183 -6.35 3.26 2.01
CA ALA A 183 -7.51 4.09 2.34
C ALA A 183 -7.44 4.71 3.75
N PRO A 184 -6.35 5.47 4.12
CA PRO A 184 -6.19 6.01 5.47
C PRO A 184 -7.31 6.98 5.89
N PHE A 185 -8.10 7.46 4.93
CA PHE A 185 -9.29 8.29 5.11
C PHE A 185 -10.61 7.53 4.85
N GLY A 186 -10.58 6.19 4.65
CA GLY A 186 -11.76 5.42 4.23
C GLY A 186 -12.35 5.86 2.89
N GLU A 187 -11.57 6.51 2.02
CA GLU A 187 -12.03 7.18 0.79
C GLU A 187 -13.18 8.19 1.04
N GLY A 188 -13.23 8.81 2.21
CA GLY A 188 -14.31 9.71 2.62
C GLY A 188 -15.62 9.01 3.00
N ARG A 189 -15.67 7.68 2.96
CA ARG A 189 -16.87 6.91 3.33
C ARG A 189 -17.19 7.06 4.80
N GLY A 190 -18.48 7.03 5.10
CA GLY A 190 -18.96 7.12 6.49
C GLY A 190 -18.74 8.49 7.15
N GLY A 191 -18.42 9.53 6.36
CA GLY A 191 -18.24 10.89 6.88
C GLY A 191 -16.95 11.05 7.70
N THR A 192 -15.84 10.46 7.24
CA THR A 192 -14.56 10.54 7.97
C THR A 192 -14.05 11.95 8.12
N PHE A 193 -14.20 12.79 7.09
CA PHE A 193 -13.75 14.20 7.13
C PHE A 193 -14.68 15.12 7.92
N GLU A 194 -15.96 14.77 7.99
CA GLU A 194 -17.00 15.52 8.69
C GLU A 194 -17.25 14.99 10.12
N ASN A 195 -16.45 14.02 10.59
CA ASN A 195 -16.60 13.45 11.92
C ASN A 195 -16.35 14.51 12.99
N PRO A 196 -17.31 14.78 13.90
CA PRO A 196 -17.21 15.88 14.86
C PRO A 196 -16.03 15.72 15.84
N VAL A 197 -15.69 14.50 16.22
CA VAL A 197 -14.55 14.23 17.10
C VAL A 197 -13.23 14.61 16.40
N ILE A 198 -13.09 14.21 15.13
CA ILE A 198 -11.89 14.56 14.34
C ILE A 198 -11.83 16.06 14.09
N ALA A 199 -12.97 16.72 13.82
CA ALA A 199 -13.05 18.16 13.61
C ALA A 199 -12.62 18.96 14.86
N GLU A 200 -13.11 18.57 16.05
CA GLU A 200 -12.74 19.18 17.32
C GLU A 200 -11.22 19.05 17.60
N ILE A 201 -10.66 17.86 17.39
CA ILE A 201 -9.22 17.63 17.54
C ILE A 201 -8.43 18.47 16.50
N ALA A 202 -8.91 18.56 15.27
CA ALA A 202 -8.28 19.33 14.21
C ALA A 202 -8.21 20.83 14.58
N GLU A 203 -9.30 21.39 15.11
CA GLU A 203 -9.36 22.78 15.60
C GLU A 203 -8.33 23.03 16.72
N LYS A 204 -8.25 22.13 17.70
CA LYS A 204 -7.30 22.19 18.83
C LYS A 204 -5.83 22.35 18.36
N TYR A 205 -5.45 21.64 17.28
CA TYR A 205 -4.08 21.68 16.73
C TYR A 205 -3.91 22.65 15.56
N GLN A 206 -4.96 23.38 15.17
CA GLN A 206 -4.96 24.24 13.96
C GLN A 206 -4.55 23.44 12.71
N LYS A 207 -5.05 22.24 12.58
CA LYS A 207 -4.82 21.28 11.49
C LYS A 207 -6.15 20.91 10.82
N THR A 208 -6.05 20.23 9.68
CA THR A 208 -7.23 19.68 9.01
C THR A 208 -7.59 18.29 9.55
N PRO A 209 -8.82 17.81 9.38
CA PRO A 209 -9.20 16.43 9.68
C PRO A 209 -8.27 15.39 9.02
N ALA A 210 -7.84 15.64 7.77
CA ALA A 210 -6.90 14.77 7.06
C ALA A 210 -5.56 14.68 7.79
N GLN A 211 -4.99 15.80 8.20
CA GLN A 211 -3.74 15.83 8.94
C GLN A 211 -3.83 15.11 10.29
N VAL A 212 -4.93 15.28 11.02
CA VAL A 212 -5.17 14.57 12.28
C VAL A 212 -5.22 13.05 12.05
N MET A 213 -5.97 12.59 11.06
CA MET A 213 -6.07 11.16 10.75
C MET A 213 -4.72 10.57 10.33
N LEU A 214 -3.92 11.26 9.52
CA LEU A 214 -2.58 10.81 9.15
C LEU A 214 -1.65 10.78 10.36
N ARG A 215 -1.64 11.82 11.18
CA ARG A 215 -0.79 11.88 12.38
C ARG A 215 -1.15 10.78 13.37
N TRP A 216 -2.45 10.49 13.54
CA TRP A 216 -2.91 9.37 14.37
C TRP A 216 -2.36 8.02 13.90
N HIS A 217 -2.37 7.73 12.59
CA HIS A 217 -1.74 6.53 12.05
C HIS A 217 -0.24 6.48 12.33
N ILE A 218 0.46 7.58 12.03
CA ILE A 218 1.92 7.70 12.19
C ILE A 218 2.31 7.45 13.66
N GLN A 219 1.60 8.03 14.62
CA GLN A 219 1.88 7.83 16.05
C GLN A 219 1.63 6.40 16.52
N ARG A 220 0.80 5.64 15.83
CA ARG A 220 0.61 4.20 16.06
C ARG A 220 1.69 3.34 15.39
N GLY A 221 2.65 3.94 14.68
CA GLY A 221 3.64 3.21 13.89
C GLY A 221 3.05 2.52 12.66
N VAL A 222 1.97 3.06 12.09
CA VAL A 222 1.32 2.58 10.86
C VAL A 222 1.75 3.46 9.71
N VAL A 223 2.32 2.86 8.66
CA VAL A 223 2.68 3.55 7.41
C VAL A 223 1.40 3.96 6.69
N VAL A 224 1.39 5.16 6.10
CA VAL A 224 0.21 5.69 5.39
C VAL A 224 0.55 6.10 3.97
N ILE A 225 -0.37 5.81 3.04
CA ILE A 225 -0.22 6.11 1.62
C ILE A 225 -1.44 6.88 1.08
N PRO A 226 -1.70 8.11 1.59
CA PRO A 226 -2.79 8.91 1.07
C PRO A 226 -2.60 9.20 -0.42
N LYS A 227 -3.74 9.28 -1.15
CA LYS A 227 -3.80 9.63 -2.57
C LYS A 227 -4.44 11.00 -2.73
N SER A 228 -3.87 11.82 -3.60
CA SER A 228 -4.50 13.03 -4.12
C SER A 228 -4.02 13.30 -5.55
N THR A 229 -4.84 13.95 -6.37
CA THR A 229 -4.46 14.47 -7.69
C THR A 229 -4.24 15.99 -7.67
N HIS A 230 -4.36 16.61 -6.49
CA HIS A 230 -4.20 18.05 -6.23
C HIS A 230 -2.96 18.30 -5.38
N ILE A 231 -2.05 19.12 -5.87
CA ILE A 231 -0.76 19.39 -5.21
C ILE A 231 -0.96 20.03 -3.82
N GLU A 232 -1.95 20.90 -3.66
CA GLU A 232 -2.25 21.57 -2.40
C GLU A 232 -2.64 20.56 -1.30
N ARG A 233 -3.38 19.51 -1.66
CA ARG A 233 -3.71 18.41 -0.74
C ARG A 233 -2.53 17.49 -0.47
N MET A 234 -1.61 17.32 -1.44
CA MET A 234 -0.36 16.60 -1.21
C MET A 234 0.51 17.33 -0.20
N GLU A 235 0.64 18.66 -0.32
CA GLU A 235 1.34 19.51 0.64
C GLU A 235 0.70 19.47 2.04
N GLU A 236 -0.63 19.56 2.11
CA GLU A 236 -1.39 19.42 3.35
C GLU A 236 -1.12 18.08 4.02
N ASN A 237 -1.27 16.96 3.28
CA ASN A 237 -1.03 15.62 3.79
C ASN A 237 0.44 15.38 4.20
N PHE A 238 1.38 16.06 3.57
CA PHE A 238 2.80 15.98 3.90
C PHE A 238 3.16 16.74 5.18
N ASN A 239 2.42 17.79 5.50
CA ASN A 239 2.67 18.66 6.67
C ASN A 239 2.03 18.10 7.95
N VAL A 240 2.50 16.93 8.40
CA VAL A 240 1.96 16.18 9.56
C VAL A 240 3.02 15.86 10.63
N PHE A 241 4.25 16.37 10.45
CA PHE A 241 5.36 16.06 11.35
C PHE A 241 5.67 17.17 12.37
N ASP A 242 4.95 18.28 12.31
CA ASP A 242 5.15 19.47 13.13
C ASP A 242 4.25 19.54 14.38
N PHE A 243 3.41 18.51 14.61
CA PHE A 243 2.56 18.41 15.78
C PHE A 243 2.44 16.94 16.26
N THR A 244 1.97 16.78 17.50
CA THR A 244 1.76 15.47 18.13
C THR A 244 0.42 15.48 18.84
N LEU A 245 -0.43 14.48 18.55
CA LEU A 245 -1.69 14.25 19.26
C LEU A 245 -1.40 13.81 20.69
N SER A 246 -2.15 14.32 21.66
CA SER A 246 -2.06 13.89 23.05
C SER A 246 -2.55 12.45 23.23
N ASP A 247 -2.16 11.81 24.33
CA ASP A 247 -2.67 10.48 24.67
C ASP A 247 -4.18 10.45 24.83
N GLU A 248 -4.79 11.55 25.27
CA GLU A 248 -6.24 11.71 25.38
C GLU A 248 -6.89 11.72 23.99
N ASP A 249 -6.37 12.51 23.05
CA ASP A 249 -6.87 12.56 21.68
C ASP A 249 -6.70 11.21 20.98
N MET A 250 -5.56 10.52 21.19
CA MET A 250 -5.35 9.18 20.67
C MET A 250 -6.38 8.18 21.20
N LYS A 251 -6.75 8.26 22.47
CA LYS A 251 -7.81 7.41 23.08
C LYS A 251 -9.18 7.77 22.53
N THR A 252 -9.50 9.05 22.41
CA THR A 252 -10.76 9.53 21.86
C THR A 252 -10.96 9.05 20.41
N ILE A 253 -9.92 9.13 19.58
CA ILE A 253 -9.96 8.57 18.21
C ILE A 253 -10.13 7.04 18.27
N ALA A 254 -9.50 6.37 19.24
CA ALA A 254 -9.60 4.91 19.38
C ALA A 254 -11.04 4.43 19.68
N GLU A 255 -11.91 5.27 20.22
CA GLU A 255 -13.34 4.96 20.47
C GLU A 255 -14.20 4.97 19.20
N LEU A 256 -13.71 5.56 18.10
CA LEU A 256 -14.43 5.59 16.82
C LEU A 256 -14.42 4.25 16.08
N ASP A 257 -13.67 3.26 16.55
CA ASP A 257 -13.49 1.97 15.90
C ASP A 257 -14.79 1.18 15.79
N LYS A 258 -15.28 0.99 14.57
CA LYS A 258 -16.44 0.15 14.28
C LYS A 258 -16.08 -1.32 14.02
N LYS A 259 -14.78 -1.62 13.89
CA LYS A 259 -14.24 -2.96 13.57
C LYS A 259 -14.84 -3.58 12.31
N THR A 260 -15.20 -2.74 11.35
CA THR A 260 -15.89 -3.16 10.14
C THR A 260 -15.29 -2.44 8.94
N SER A 261 -15.03 -3.20 7.87
CA SER A 261 -14.59 -2.65 6.60
C SER A 261 -15.62 -1.66 6.03
N SER A 262 -15.15 -0.56 5.49
CA SER A 262 -15.96 0.38 4.70
C SER A 262 -16.14 -0.07 3.24
N PHE A 263 -15.50 -1.16 2.84
CA PHE A 263 -15.46 -1.65 1.46
C PHE A 263 -16.05 -3.06 1.34
N PHE A 264 -15.28 -4.08 1.72
CA PHE A 264 -15.69 -5.49 1.67
C PHE A 264 -14.76 -6.34 2.56
N SER A 265 -15.16 -7.58 2.80
CA SER A 265 -14.32 -8.55 3.52
C SER A 265 -13.70 -9.55 2.54
N HIS A 266 -12.39 -9.77 2.65
CA HIS A 266 -11.69 -10.83 1.92
C HIS A 266 -12.07 -12.25 2.41
N GLN A 267 -12.81 -12.36 3.53
CA GLN A 267 -13.37 -13.61 4.05
C GLN A 267 -14.78 -13.88 3.52
N ASP A 268 -15.39 -12.94 2.78
CA ASP A 268 -16.68 -13.16 2.14
C ASP A 268 -16.49 -14.03 0.89
N PRO A 269 -17.10 -15.25 0.84
CA PRO A 269 -16.97 -16.11 -0.32
C PRO A 269 -17.49 -15.49 -1.62
N ASN A 270 -18.47 -14.60 -1.57
CA ASN A 270 -18.95 -13.89 -2.76
C ASN A 270 -17.86 -12.97 -3.35
N MET A 271 -17.03 -12.37 -2.50
CA MET A 271 -15.90 -11.59 -2.96
C MET A 271 -14.81 -12.45 -3.59
N VAL A 272 -14.56 -13.62 -3.03
CA VAL A 272 -13.63 -14.58 -3.64
C VAL A 272 -14.09 -14.98 -5.04
N GLU A 273 -15.38 -15.35 -5.21
CA GLU A 273 -15.97 -15.64 -6.51
C GLU A 273 -15.86 -14.45 -7.49
N TRP A 274 -16.07 -13.24 -7.00
CA TRP A 274 -15.92 -12.04 -7.81
C TRP A 274 -14.48 -11.87 -8.33
N PHE A 275 -13.47 -12.09 -7.47
CA PHE A 275 -12.06 -12.06 -7.88
C PHE A 275 -11.74 -13.15 -8.91
N VAL A 276 -12.28 -14.37 -8.73
CA VAL A 276 -12.11 -15.47 -9.70
C VAL A 276 -12.65 -15.07 -11.07
N LYS A 277 -13.89 -14.57 -11.14
CA LYS A 277 -14.51 -14.13 -12.39
C LYS A 277 -13.71 -13.03 -13.07
N MET A 278 -13.26 -12.04 -12.31
CA MET A 278 -12.43 -10.94 -12.84
C MET A 278 -11.11 -11.45 -13.44
N VAL A 279 -10.44 -12.41 -12.78
CA VAL A 279 -9.21 -13.02 -13.31
C VAL A 279 -9.48 -13.78 -14.60
N GLU A 280 -10.56 -14.55 -14.67
CA GLU A 280 -10.96 -15.29 -15.88
C GLU A 280 -11.26 -14.35 -17.06
N GLU A 281 -11.99 -13.26 -16.81
CA GLU A 281 -12.32 -12.25 -17.82
C GLU A 281 -11.05 -11.57 -18.36
N ARG A 282 -10.10 -11.22 -17.48
CA ARG A 282 -8.81 -10.64 -17.90
C ARG A 282 -8.00 -11.60 -18.75
N LYS A 283 -7.92 -12.89 -18.39
CA LYS A 283 -7.24 -13.91 -19.18
C LYS A 283 -7.85 -14.05 -20.58
N LYS A 284 -9.19 -14.13 -20.68
CA LYS A 284 -9.89 -14.19 -21.97
C LYS A 284 -9.60 -12.99 -22.86
N ASN A 285 -9.59 -11.77 -22.29
CA ASN A 285 -9.31 -10.54 -23.03
C ASN A 285 -7.85 -10.48 -23.51
N ASN A 286 -6.91 -10.94 -22.71
CA ASN A 286 -5.49 -11.01 -23.08
C ASN A 286 -5.24 -12.02 -24.20
N ASP A 287 -5.87 -13.17 -24.19
CA ASP A 287 -5.75 -14.19 -25.24
C ASP A 287 -6.38 -13.70 -26.56
N SER A 288 -7.55 -13.06 -26.49
CA SER A 288 -8.22 -12.46 -27.68
C SER A 288 -7.37 -11.35 -28.31
N SER A 289 -6.59 -10.61 -27.53
CA SER A 289 -5.69 -9.56 -28.02
C SER A 289 -4.41 -10.13 -28.65
N LYS A 290 -3.95 -11.30 -28.23
CA LYS A 290 -2.80 -12.00 -28.84
C LYS A 290 -3.18 -12.62 -30.17
N GLU A 291 -4.36 -13.22 -30.30
CA GLU A 291 -4.87 -13.76 -31.58
C GLU A 291 -5.00 -12.69 -32.65
N LYS A 292 -5.46 -11.47 -32.30
CA LYS A 292 -5.58 -10.33 -33.22
C LYS A 292 -4.24 -9.74 -33.67
N ARG A 293 -3.11 -10.03 -33.01
CA ARG A 293 -1.76 -9.56 -33.40
C ARG A 293 -1.02 -10.52 -34.32
N ASN A 294 -1.57 -11.70 -34.57
CA ASN A 294 -0.96 -12.74 -35.41
C ASN A 294 -1.56 -12.80 -36.82
N TRP A 295 -2.28 -11.75 -37.26
CA TRP A 295 -2.82 -11.59 -38.63
C TRP A 295 -2.26 -10.34 -39.32
#